data_80d1d61649ee3741863af926711a9293
#
_entry.id   80d1d61649ee3741863af926711a9293
#
_cell.length_a   1.000
_cell.length_b   1.000
_cell.length_c   1.000
_cell.angle_alpha   90.00
_cell.angle_beta   90.00
_cell.angle_gamma   90.00
#
_symmetry.space_group_name_H-M   'P 1'
#
loop_
_entity.id
_entity.type
_entity.pdbx_description
1 polymer ?
#
loop_
_entity_poly.entity_id
_entity_poly.type
_entity_poly.pdbx_seq_one_letter_code
_entity_poly.pdbx_strand_id
1 'polypeptide(L)'
;MKKLIIFLLMMLPLGVFAQESKIAIVNTQEVIQAMPEFATMQKQMADMEAKYKNEMQVMQDEYNKKYSDFVAQQDSLTENIKMRRMQELQDMEQRTQNFIQISQQDFQKKQGELFTPIQDKLKNAIKAVGDEKGYTFILDPQIVLYQGNTAVDATQFVKAKLGIN
;
A
#
# COMPACT_ATOMS: atom_id res chain seq x y z
N MET A 1 13.87 -30.57 65.84
CA MET A 1 13.20 -29.35 65.35
C MET A 1 13.81 -28.78 64.07
N LYS A 2 15.14 -28.82 63.88
CA LYS A 2 15.76 -28.32 62.61
C LYS A 2 15.44 -29.13 61.35
N LYS A 3 15.09 -30.41 61.44
CA LYS A 3 14.74 -31.28 60.31
C LYS A 3 13.27 -31.08 59.82
N LEU A 4 12.39 -30.57 60.70
CA LEU A 4 10.98 -30.30 60.34
C LEU A 4 10.80 -29.01 59.54
N ILE A 5 11.69 -28.04 59.73
CA ILE A 5 11.68 -26.76 59.03
C ILE A 5 12.11 -26.90 57.55
N ILE A 6 13.02 -27.86 57.29
CA ILE A 6 13.47 -28.13 55.90
C ILE A 6 12.36 -28.79 55.06
N PHE A 7 11.50 -29.63 55.69
CA PHE A 7 10.41 -30.27 55.00
C PHE A 7 9.24 -29.32 54.67
N LEU A 8 9.05 -28.25 55.50
CA LEU A 8 8.04 -27.24 55.28
C LEU A 8 8.41 -26.27 54.12
N LEU A 9 9.73 -26.09 53.89
CA LEU A 9 10.22 -25.24 52.80
C LEU A 9 10.11 -25.90 51.39
N MET A 10 9.96 -27.25 51.35
CA MET A 10 9.80 -28.00 50.11
C MET A 10 8.36 -28.09 49.59
N MET A 11 7.39 -27.59 50.38
CA MET A 11 5.96 -27.55 49.99
C MET A 11 5.48 -26.21 49.48
N LEU A 12 6.36 -25.28 49.17
CA LEU A 12 5.95 -24.07 48.41
C LEU A 12 5.59 -24.57 47.02
N PRO A 13 4.33 -24.46 46.59
CA PRO A 13 4.01 -24.69 45.18
C PRO A 13 4.79 -23.64 44.39
N LEU A 14 5.76 -24.11 43.63
CA LEU A 14 6.31 -23.32 42.52
C LEU A 14 5.15 -23.13 41.56
N GLY A 15 4.29 -22.15 41.84
CA GLY A 15 3.30 -21.68 40.91
C GLY A 15 4.04 -21.19 39.69
N VAL A 16 4.24 -22.09 38.75
CA VAL A 16 4.59 -21.72 37.37
C VAL A 16 3.36 -20.94 36.90
N PHE A 17 3.42 -19.63 37.05
CA PHE A 17 2.52 -18.74 36.34
C PHE A 17 2.87 -18.95 34.85
N ALA A 18 2.27 -19.96 34.23
CA ALA A 18 2.17 -20.04 32.80
C ALA A 18 1.42 -18.77 32.39
N GLN A 19 2.16 -17.78 31.96
CA GLN A 19 1.58 -16.57 31.43
C GLN A 19 0.81 -17.02 30.18
N GLU A 20 -0.52 -17.11 30.29
CA GLU A 20 -1.37 -17.43 29.15
C GLU A 20 -1.04 -16.43 28.05
N SER A 21 -0.51 -16.93 26.93
CA SER A 21 -0.22 -16.11 25.78
C SER A 21 -1.52 -15.53 25.23
N LYS A 22 -1.76 -14.25 25.46
CA LYS A 22 -2.92 -13.56 24.94
C LYS A 22 -2.69 -13.25 23.46
N ILE A 23 -3.44 -13.91 22.60
CA ILE A 23 -3.39 -13.69 21.14
C ILE A 23 -4.60 -12.85 20.75
N ALA A 24 -4.34 -11.79 20.00
CA ALA A 24 -5.38 -10.98 19.38
C ALA A 24 -5.26 -11.03 17.85
N ILE A 25 -6.31 -10.68 17.18
CA ILE A 25 -6.35 -10.46 15.73
C ILE A 25 -6.71 -9.03 15.42
N VAL A 26 -6.21 -8.52 14.30
CA VAL A 26 -6.55 -7.20 13.77
C VAL A 26 -6.72 -7.32 12.26
N ASN A 27 -7.88 -6.96 11.76
CA ASN A 27 -8.14 -6.84 10.33
C ASN A 27 -7.46 -5.55 9.82
N THR A 28 -6.21 -5.69 9.39
CA THR A 28 -5.39 -4.54 8.96
C THR A 28 -5.97 -3.85 7.73
N GLN A 29 -6.59 -4.60 6.83
CA GLN A 29 -7.24 -4.04 5.63
C GLN A 29 -8.43 -3.16 5.99
N GLU A 30 -9.28 -3.62 6.91
CA GLU A 30 -10.42 -2.85 7.40
C GLU A 30 -9.97 -1.53 8.06
N VAL A 31 -8.92 -1.61 8.88
CA VAL A 31 -8.37 -0.41 9.54
C VAL A 31 -7.82 0.57 8.52
N ILE A 32 -7.00 0.10 7.55
CA ILE A 32 -6.43 0.95 6.49
C ILE A 32 -7.54 1.65 5.70
N GLN A 33 -8.57 0.91 5.30
CA GLN A 33 -9.69 1.48 4.52
C GLN A 33 -10.47 2.55 5.29
N ALA A 34 -10.50 2.47 6.62
CA ALA A 34 -11.14 3.45 7.47
C ALA A 34 -10.26 4.70 7.74
N MET A 35 -8.97 4.66 7.42
CA MET A 35 -8.06 5.78 7.65
C MET A 35 -8.29 6.92 6.64
N PRO A 36 -8.45 8.19 7.09
CA PRO A 36 -8.65 9.32 6.19
C PRO A 36 -7.45 9.56 5.27
N GLU A 37 -6.25 9.22 5.70
CA GLU A 37 -5.03 9.27 4.87
C GLU A 37 -5.11 8.33 3.67
N PHE A 38 -5.75 7.16 3.83
CA PHE A 38 -5.94 6.21 2.74
C PHE A 38 -6.93 6.75 1.69
N ALA A 39 -8.03 7.35 2.12
CA ALA A 39 -8.95 8.03 1.21
C ALA A 39 -8.28 9.18 0.45
N THR A 40 -7.43 9.94 1.13
CA THR A 40 -6.63 11.01 0.51
C THR A 40 -5.64 10.46 -0.51
N MET A 41 -4.95 9.36 -0.17
CA MET A 41 -4.06 8.65 -1.09
C MET A 41 -4.81 8.19 -2.34
N GLN A 42 -5.96 7.52 -2.16
CA GLN A 42 -6.77 7.05 -3.28
C GLN A 42 -7.15 8.20 -4.23
N LYS A 43 -7.56 9.34 -3.67
CA LYS A 43 -7.89 10.52 -4.47
C LYS A 43 -6.68 11.04 -5.25
N GLN A 44 -5.51 11.16 -4.59
CA GLN A 44 -4.29 11.64 -5.27
C GLN A 44 -3.85 10.68 -6.38
N MET A 45 -3.99 9.37 -6.17
CA MET A 45 -3.67 8.37 -7.19
C MET A 45 -4.64 8.45 -8.37
N ALA A 46 -5.94 8.62 -8.11
CA ALA A 46 -6.95 8.80 -9.17
C ALA A 46 -6.72 10.09 -9.98
N ASP A 47 -6.38 11.20 -9.30
CA ASP A 47 -6.07 12.47 -9.96
C ASP A 47 -4.81 12.35 -10.84
N MET A 48 -3.80 11.60 -10.38
CA MET A 48 -2.57 11.35 -11.14
C MET A 48 -2.83 10.47 -12.36
N GLU A 49 -3.62 9.41 -12.23
CA GLU A 49 -4.05 8.54 -13.33
C GLU A 49 -4.82 9.35 -14.40
N ALA A 50 -5.75 10.19 -13.97
CA ALA A 50 -6.51 11.05 -14.87
C ALA A 50 -5.62 12.01 -15.66
N LYS A 51 -4.59 12.59 -15.01
CA LYS A 51 -3.61 13.46 -15.68
C LYS A 51 -2.80 12.70 -16.73
N TYR A 52 -2.28 11.52 -16.39
CA TYR A 52 -1.50 10.72 -17.34
C TYR A 52 -2.36 10.24 -18.52
N LYS A 53 -3.60 9.85 -18.26
CA LYS A 53 -4.53 9.47 -19.32
C LYS A 53 -4.83 10.63 -20.27
N ASN A 54 -5.02 11.84 -19.73
CA ASN A 54 -5.26 13.02 -20.55
C ASN A 54 -4.04 13.38 -21.40
N GLU A 55 -2.83 13.35 -20.82
CA GLU A 55 -1.59 13.62 -21.55
C GLU A 55 -1.36 12.61 -22.67
N MET A 56 -1.62 11.32 -22.39
CA MET A 56 -1.56 10.26 -23.39
C MET A 56 -2.52 10.50 -24.55
N GLN A 57 -3.75 10.95 -24.25
CA GLN A 57 -4.74 11.28 -25.27
C GLN A 57 -4.25 12.43 -26.16
N VAL A 58 -3.70 13.49 -25.55
CA VAL A 58 -3.12 14.63 -26.28
C VAL A 58 -2.01 14.17 -27.21
N MET A 59 -1.06 13.36 -26.71
CA MET A 59 0.03 12.82 -27.53
C MET A 59 -0.48 11.97 -28.71
N GLN A 60 -1.52 11.15 -28.45
CA GLN A 60 -2.12 10.32 -29.50
C GLN A 60 -2.84 11.17 -30.56
N ASP A 61 -3.57 12.20 -30.12
CA ASP A 61 -4.30 13.09 -31.04
C ASP A 61 -3.32 13.89 -31.91
N GLU A 62 -2.23 14.38 -31.33
CA GLU A 62 -1.17 15.06 -32.08
C GLU A 62 -0.52 14.14 -33.12
N TYR A 63 -0.19 12.89 -32.73
CA TYR A 63 0.35 11.90 -33.64
C TYR A 63 -0.61 11.63 -34.79
N ASN A 64 -1.88 11.34 -34.50
CA ASN A 64 -2.90 11.02 -35.49
C ASN A 64 -3.09 12.19 -36.48
N LYS A 65 -3.10 13.43 -35.99
CA LYS A 65 -3.17 14.61 -36.84
C LYS A 65 -1.98 14.70 -37.78
N LYS A 66 -0.76 14.61 -37.24
CA LYS A 66 0.47 14.70 -38.07
C LYS A 66 0.58 13.54 -39.07
N TYR A 67 0.18 12.36 -38.68
CA TYR A 67 0.13 11.18 -39.56
C TYR A 67 -0.88 11.40 -40.70
N SER A 68 -2.08 11.86 -40.39
CA SER A 68 -3.11 12.19 -41.40
C SER A 68 -2.64 13.27 -42.37
N ASP A 69 -2.04 14.35 -41.85
CA ASP A 69 -1.48 15.44 -42.66
C ASP A 69 -0.36 14.93 -43.56
N PHE A 70 0.49 14.04 -43.06
CA PHE A 70 1.57 13.42 -43.89
C PHE A 70 0.98 12.56 -45.01
N VAL A 71 0.03 11.67 -44.71
CA VAL A 71 -0.59 10.80 -45.71
C VAL A 71 -1.30 11.62 -46.80
N ALA A 72 -2.00 12.69 -46.44
CA ALA A 72 -2.71 13.56 -47.39
C ALA A 72 -1.80 14.32 -48.33
N GLN A 73 -0.56 14.62 -47.92
CA GLN A 73 0.36 15.46 -48.68
C GLN A 73 1.56 14.69 -49.27
N GLN A 74 1.77 13.40 -48.96
CA GLN A 74 2.98 12.67 -49.24
C GLN A 74 3.38 12.70 -50.72
N ASP A 75 2.41 12.67 -51.66
CA ASP A 75 2.70 12.65 -53.10
C ASP A 75 3.19 14.00 -53.62
N SER A 76 2.94 15.09 -52.91
CA SER A 76 3.36 16.45 -53.25
C SER A 76 4.65 16.89 -52.58
N LEU A 77 5.13 16.11 -51.58
CA LEU A 77 6.34 16.44 -50.83
C LEU A 77 7.63 16.01 -51.55
N THR A 78 8.70 16.77 -51.36
CA THR A 78 10.04 16.32 -51.76
C THR A 78 10.53 15.21 -50.83
N GLU A 79 11.46 14.35 -51.31
CA GLU A 79 12.01 13.23 -50.53
C GLU A 79 12.62 13.69 -49.19
N ASN A 80 13.30 14.81 -49.14
CA ASN A 80 13.87 15.37 -47.92
C ASN A 80 12.78 15.76 -46.90
N ILE A 81 11.66 16.28 -47.37
CA ILE A 81 10.54 16.65 -46.51
C ILE A 81 9.82 15.39 -46.01
N LYS A 82 9.63 14.38 -46.89
CA LYS A 82 9.07 13.10 -46.48
C LYS A 82 9.90 12.44 -45.37
N MET A 83 11.23 12.34 -45.56
CA MET A 83 12.10 11.76 -44.53
C MET A 83 12.02 12.50 -43.20
N ARG A 84 11.99 13.82 -43.23
CA ARG A 84 11.84 14.63 -42.00
C ARG A 84 10.51 14.40 -41.30
N ARG A 85 9.40 14.30 -42.05
CA ARG A 85 8.08 14.01 -41.48
C ARG A 85 8.00 12.61 -40.89
N MET A 86 8.58 11.60 -41.56
CA MET A 86 8.67 10.25 -41.03
C MET A 86 9.49 10.20 -39.73
N GLN A 87 10.63 10.90 -39.69
CA GLN A 87 11.44 11.00 -38.48
C GLN A 87 10.66 11.66 -37.34
N GLU A 88 9.92 12.73 -37.62
CA GLU A 88 9.07 13.41 -36.61
C GLU A 88 8.02 12.46 -36.03
N LEU A 89 7.37 11.61 -36.84
CA LEU A 89 6.42 10.60 -36.40
C LEU A 89 7.09 9.55 -35.52
N GLN A 90 8.26 9.05 -35.91
CA GLN A 90 9.04 8.10 -35.11
C GLN A 90 9.45 8.70 -33.75
N ASP A 91 9.88 9.96 -33.73
CA ASP A 91 10.25 10.67 -32.51
C ASP A 91 9.03 10.84 -31.57
N MET A 92 7.83 11.04 -32.14
CA MET A 92 6.58 11.09 -31.34
C MET A 92 6.24 9.74 -30.74
N GLU A 93 6.36 8.65 -31.49
CA GLU A 93 6.16 7.29 -30.98
C GLU A 93 7.13 7.00 -29.82
N GLN A 94 8.41 7.32 -30.01
CA GLN A 94 9.43 7.12 -28.98
C GLN A 94 9.13 7.95 -27.71
N ARG A 95 8.70 9.20 -27.88
CA ARG A 95 8.29 10.05 -26.75
C ARG A 95 7.09 9.46 -26.01
N THR A 96 6.10 8.94 -26.73
CA THR A 96 4.94 8.28 -26.14
C THR A 96 5.33 7.05 -25.34
N GLN A 97 6.21 6.19 -25.86
CA GLN A 97 6.73 5.02 -25.15
C GLN A 97 7.50 5.42 -23.88
N ASN A 98 8.37 6.43 -23.98
CA ASN A 98 9.10 6.95 -22.83
C ASN A 98 8.16 7.54 -21.77
N PHE A 99 7.13 8.28 -22.19
CA PHE A 99 6.12 8.83 -21.28
C PHE A 99 5.39 7.72 -20.52
N ILE A 100 4.98 6.63 -21.19
CA ILE A 100 4.33 5.48 -20.54
C ILE A 100 5.25 4.90 -19.45
N GLN A 101 6.51 4.66 -19.79
CA GLN A 101 7.47 4.09 -18.85
C GLN A 101 7.70 4.99 -17.63
N ILE A 102 7.92 6.28 -17.86
CA ILE A 102 8.14 7.26 -16.79
C ILE A 102 6.88 7.38 -15.92
N SER A 103 5.70 7.45 -16.53
CA SER A 103 4.43 7.54 -15.81
C SER A 103 4.18 6.33 -14.90
N GLN A 104 4.51 5.12 -15.36
CA GLN A 104 4.42 3.90 -14.54
C GLN A 104 5.37 3.95 -13.34
N GLN A 105 6.61 4.39 -13.55
CA GLN A 105 7.60 4.52 -12.46
C GLN A 105 7.16 5.57 -11.45
N ASP A 106 6.70 6.72 -11.90
CA ASP A 106 6.22 7.80 -11.04
C ASP A 106 4.98 7.37 -10.25
N PHE A 107 4.06 6.63 -10.89
CA PHE A 107 2.88 6.10 -10.22
C PHE A 107 3.25 5.15 -9.07
N GLN A 108 4.14 4.18 -9.33
CA GLN A 108 4.61 3.24 -8.31
C GLN A 108 5.35 3.95 -7.17
N LYS A 109 6.23 4.89 -7.52
CA LYS A 109 6.96 5.70 -6.54
C LYS A 109 5.99 6.49 -5.66
N LYS A 110 5.04 7.20 -6.28
CA LYS A 110 4.04 7.99 -5.56
C LYS A 110 3.16 7.14 -4.66
N GLN A 111 2.74 5.98 -5.12
CA GLN A 111 1.98 5.02 -4.32
C GLN A 111 2.77 4.60 -3.06
N GLY A 112 4.04 4.25 -3.22
CA GLY A 112 4.91 3.90 -2.09
C GLY A 112 5.09 5.05 -1.10
N GLU A 113 5.36 6.27 -1.59
CA GLU A 113 5.52 7.47 -0.76
C GLU A 113 4.28 7.78 0.08
N LEU A 114 3.09 7.58 -0.50
CA LEU A 114 1.82 7.85 0.18
C LEU A 114 1.40 6.70 1.10
N PHE A 115 1.71 5.46 0.75
CA PHE A 115 1.28 4.29 1.51
C PHE A 115 2.17 3.99 2.72
N THR A 116 3.48 4.23 2.61
CA THR A 116 4.44 3.97 3.70
C THR A 116 4.03 4.64 5.03
N PRO A 117 3.71 5.96 5.08
CA PRO A 117 3.30 6.59 6.33
C PRO A 117 1.99 6.04 6.90
N ILE A 118 1.07 5.53 6.05
CA ILE A 118 -0.17 4.89 6.48
C ILE A 118 0.16 3.56 7.19
N GLN A 119 1.04 2.76 6.61
CA GLN A 119 1.52 1.51 7.21
C GLN A 119 2.23 1.76 8.54
N ASP A 120 3.10 2.76 8.61
CA ASP A 120 3.83 3.10 9.83
C ASP A 120 2.87 3.55 10.94
N LYS A 121 1.86 4.37 10.61
CA LYS A 121 0.83 4.81 11.55
C LYS A 121 0.03 3.63 12.08
N LEU A 122 -0.40 2.72 11.20
CA LEU A 122 -1.09 1.49 11.59
C LEU A 122 -0.22 0.61 12.49
N LYS A 123 1.02 0.34 12.10
CA LYS A 123 1.96 -0.48 12.87
C LYS A 123 2.18 0.08 14.28
N ASN A 124 2.34 1.39 14.40
CA ASN A 124 2.50 2.05 15.69
C ASN A 124 1.23 1.93 16.55
N ALA A 125 0.05 2.06 15.96
CA ALA A 125 -1.21 1.87 16.66
C ALA A 125 -1.39 0.42 17.15
N ILE A 126 -1.10 -0.57 16.30
CA ILE A 126 -1.11 -1.99 16.66
C ILE A 126 -0.16 -2.26 17.82
N LYS A 127 1.09 -1.73 17.74
CA LYS A 127 2.06 -1.88 18.82
C LYS A 127 1.56 -1.28 20.13
N ALA A 128 1.02 -0.07 20.09
CA ALA A 128 0.48 0.60 21.28
C ALA A 128 -0.67 -0.19 21.92
N VAL A 129 -1.59 -0.74 21.11
CA VAL A 129 -2.68 -1.59 21.60
C VAL A 129 -2.13 -2.90 22.19
N GLY A 130 -1.14 -3.51 21.55
CA GLY A 130 -0.46 -4.70 22.06
C GLY A 130 0.14 -4.47 23.44
N ASP A 131 0.90 -3.40 23.60
CA ASP A 131 1.53 -3.01 24.86
C ASP A 131 0.46 -2.70 25.94
N GLU A 132 -0.58 -1.92 25.62
CA GLU A 132 -1.64 -1.52 26.57
C GLU A 132 -2.51 -2.69 27.04
N LYS A 133 -2.81 -3.64 26.18
CA LYS A 133 -3.69 -4.78 26.46
C LYS A 133 -2.93 -6.03 26.92
N GLY A 134 -1.62 -6.02 26.84
CA GLY A 134 -0.75 -7.13 27.21
C GLY A 134 -0.91 -8.32 26.27
N TYR A 135 -1.09 -8.08 24.97
CA TYR A 135 -1.10 -9.14 23.98
C TYR A 135 0.32 -9.63 23.68
N THR A 136 0.49 -10.95 23.64
CA THR A 136 1.76 -11.57 23.24
C THR A 136 1.96 -11.50 21.73
N PHE A 137 0.86 -11.69 20.99
CA PHE A 137 0.84 -11.58 19.54
C PHE A 137 -0.43 -10.88 19.07
N ILE A 138 -0.28 -10.08 18.02
CA ILE A 138 -1.41 -9.55 17.23
C ILE A 138 -1.18 -10.03 15.80
N LEU A 139 -2.13 -10.77 15.26
CA LEU A 139 -2.04 -11.40 13.94
C LEU A 139 -3.11 -10.80 13.01
N ASP A 140 -2.80 -10.78 11.72
CA ASP A 140 -3.81 -10.46 10.71
C ASP A 140 -4.61 -11.74 10.38
N PRO A 141 -5.95 -11.71 10.39
CA PRO A 141 -6.77 -12.88 10.06
C PRO A 141 -6.51 -13.43 8.67
N GLN A 142 -6.00 -12.64 7.73
CA GLN A 142 -5.69 -13.11 6.37
C GLN A 142 -4.56 -14.14 6.31
N ILE A 143 -3.68 -14.17 7.31
CA ILE A 143 -2.56 -15.14 7.39
C ILE A 143 -2.83 -16.26 8.38
N VAL A 144 -3.95 -16.22 9.11
CA VAL A 144 -4.32 -17.22 10.13
C VAL A 144 -5.21 -18.28 9.49
N LEU A 145 -4.73 -19.53 9.48
CA LEU A 145 -5.48 -20.66 8.91
C LEU A 145 -6.68 -21.10 9.75
N TYR A 146 -6.60 -20.91 11.07
CA TYR A 146 -7.67 -21.24 12.01
C TYR A 146 -7.63 -20.29 13.21
N GLN A 147 -8.80 -19.86 13.63
CA GLN A 147 -9.01 -19.01 14.80
C GLN A 147 -10.05 -19.65 15.72
N GLY A 148 -9.67 -19.92 16.97
CA GLY A 148 -10.59 -20.40 17.99
C GLY A 148 -11.34 -19.25 18.69
N ASN A 149 -12.34 -19.62 19.51
CA ASN A 149 -13.22 -18.65 20.21
C ASN A 149 -12.52 -17.80 21.29
N THR A 150 -11.27 -18.13 21.63
CA THR A 150 -10.48 -17.41 22.64
C THR A 150 -9.64 -16.26 22.05
N ALA A 151 -9.52 -16.19 20.73
CA ALA A 151 -8.81 -15.09 20.08
C ALA A 151 -9.65 -13.80 20.17
N VAL A 152 -9.01 -12.72 20.65
CA VAL A 152 -9.65 -11.42 20.82
C VAL A 152 -9.55 -10.63 19.53
N ASP A 153 -10.67 -10.13 19.01
CA ASP A 153 -10.64 -9.15 17.93
C ASP A 153 -10.27 -7.77 18.49
N ALA A 154 -9.08 -7.29 18.13
CA ALA A 154 -8.55 -6.00 18.56
C ALA A 154 -8.72 -4.90 17.51
N THR A 155 -9.42 -5.15 16.40
CA THR A 155 -9.61 -4.20 15.27
C THR A 155 -10.17 -2.88 15.77
N GLN A 156 -11.21 -2.91 16.62
CA GLN A 156 -11.83 -1.69 17.15
C GLN A 156 -10.92 -0.93 18.12
N PHE A 157 -10.06 -1.62 18.87
CA PHE A 157 -9.08 -0.96 19.73
C PHE A 157 -8.02 -0.21 18.91
N VAL A 158 -7.58 -0.80 17.80
CA VAL A 158 -6.64 -0.16 16.88
C VAL A 158 -7.29 1.03 16.17
N LYS A 159 -8.54 0.90 15.71
CA LYS A 159 -9.30 2.03 15.15
C LYS A 159 -9.42 3.18 16.15
N ALA A 160 -9.82 2.88 17.38
CA ALA A 160 -9.91 3.89 18.44
C ALA A 160 -8.57 4.56 18.73
N LYS A 161 -7.46 3.80 18.70
CA LYS A 161 -6.09 4.33 18.87
C LYS A 161 -5.68 5.28 17.74
N LEU A 162 -6.19 5.04 16.54
CA LEU A 162 -6.00 5.90 15.36
C LEU A 162 -6.95 7.11 15.33
N GLY A 163 -7.95 7.16 16.23
CA GLY A 163 -8.98 8.19 16.25
C GLY A 163 -10.01 8.05 15.14
N ILE A 164 -10.22 6.82 14.65
CA ILE A 164 -11.21 6.48 13.63
C ILE A 164 -12.26 5.51 14.22
N ASN A 165 -13.51 5.63 13.77
CA ASN A 165 -14.64 4.82 14.23
C ASN A 165 -15.02 3.77 13.18
#